data_ea23d93264120ac2486b1a5aa8803263
#
_entry.id   ea23d93264120ac2486b1a5aa8803263
#
_cell.length_a   1.000
_cell.length_b   1.000
_cell.length_c   1.000
_cell.angle_alpha   90.00
_cell.angle_beta   90.00
_cell.angle_gamma   90.00
#
_symmetry.space_group_name_H-M   'P 1'
#
loop_
_entity.id
_entity.type
_entity.pdbx_description
1 polymer ?
#
loop_
_entity_poly.entity_id
_entity_poly.type
_entity_poly.pdbx_seq_one_letter_code
_entity_poly.pdbx_strand_id
1 'polypeptide(L)'
;MSYAIIRNANYKKDNLAGLYKHNERKNTSYSNKDIDKNRAIKNYSIKQCNTTYTNALKILQEENDLKGRIIKTTNVVCELIVTSDKEFFKKIGEEETKRYFQTAYNFVAGYKGLGEKYILSAKV
;
A
#
# COMPACT_ATOMS: atom_id res chain seq x y z
N MET A 1 18.34 10.23 -16.46
CA MET A 1 18.77 9.69 -15.15
C MET A 1 17.56 9.17 -14.39
N SER A 2 17.61 7.90 -13.99
CA SER A 2 16.53 7.30 -13.22
C SER A 2 16.79 7.40 -11.72
N TYR A 3 15.73 7.57 -10.93
CA TYR A 3 15.83 7.66 -9.48
C TYR A 3 14.60 7.02 -8.83
N ALA A 4 14.77 6.53 -7.62
CA ALA A 4 13.67 5.98 -6.85
C ALA A 4 12.82 7.12 -6.26
N ILE A 5 11.51 6.93 -6.30
CA ILE A 5 10.55 7.88 -5.74
C ILE A 5 9.84 7.19 -4.60
N ILE A 6 9.86 7.79 -3.43
CA ILE A 6 9.12 7.32 -2.27
C ILE A 6 8.30 8.48 -1.72
N ARG A 7 7.00 8.26 -1.61
CA ARG A 7 6.08 9.23 -1.04
C ARG A 7 5.30 8.56 0.07
N ASN A 8 4.97 9.32 1.10
CA ASN A 8 4.12 8.82 2.17
C ASN A 8 2.93 9.74 2.40
N ALA A 9 1.84 9.16 2.88
CA ALA A 9 0.66 9.89 3.30
C ALA A 9 0.07 9.20 4.51
N ASN A 10 -0.40 9.98 5.47
CA ASN A 10 -1.03 9.49 6.68
C ASN A 10 -2.55 9.56 6.56
N TYR A 11 -3.23 8.56 7.07
CA TYR A 11 -4.69 8.47 6.98
C TYR A 11 -5.30 8.30 8.36
N LYS A 12 -6.43 8.95 8.54
CA LYS A 12 -7.24 8.87 9.76
C LYS A 12 -8.30 7.78 9.58
N LYS A 13 -8.91 7.35 10.68
CA LYS A 13 -9.89 6.27 10.68
C LYS A 13 -11.01 6.48 9.65
N ASP A 14 -11.54 7.70 9.56
CA ASP A 14 -12.65 8.02 8.66
C ASP A 14 -12.27 7.94 7.16
N ASN A 15 -10.98 7.94 6.85
CA ASN A 15 -10.48 7.91 5.46
C ASN A 15 -10.14 6.51 4.97
N LEU A 16 -10.19 5.50 5.83
CA LEU A 16 -9.75 4.13 5.48
C LEU A 16 -10.65 3.47 4.45
N ALA A 17 -11.96 3.70 4.49
CA ALA A 17 -12.88 3.10 3.52
C ALA A 17 -12.60 3.57 2.10
N GLY A 18 -12.35 4.88 1.93
CA GLY A 18 -11.99 5.44 0.63
C GLY A 18 -10.64 4.94 0.13
N LEU A 19 -9.64 4.89 1.01
CA LEU A 19 -8.32 4.36 0.70
C LEU A 19 -8.41 2.89 0.23
N TYR A 20 -9.17 2.08 0.94
CA TYR A 20 -9.39 0.68 0.59
C TYR A 20 -9.99 0.54 -0.81
N LYS A 21 -11.07 1.27 -1.09
CA LYS A 21 -11.73 1.22 -2.39
C LYS A 21 -10.81 1.64 -3.52
N HIS A 22 -10.00 2.68 -3.30
CA HIS A 22 -9.05 3.16 -4.30
C HIS A 22 -7.94 2.12 -4.55
N ASN A 23 -7.28 1.65 -3.50
CA ASN A 23 -6.15 0.73 -3.61
C ASN A 23 -6.55 -0.64 -4.15
N GLU A 24 -7.73 -1.12 -3.77
CA GLU A 24 -8.24 -2.41 -4.22
C GLU A 24 -9.05 -2.31 -5.52
N ARG A 25 -9.08 -1.14 -6.15
CA ARG A 25 -9.78 -0.88 -7.42
C ARG A 25 -11.27 -1.22 -7.37
N LYS A 26 -11.93 -0.82 -6.28
CA LYS A 26 -13.37 -1.04 -6.07
C LYS A 26 -14.24 0.12 -6.56
N ASN A 27 -13.64 1.23 -6.99
CA ASN A 27 -14.37 2.37 -7.51
C ASN A 27 -14.79 2.13 -8.96
N THR A 28 -15.91 2.75 -9.37
CA THR A 28 -16.38 2.70 -10.76
C THR A 28 -15.65 3.71 -11.65
N SER A 29 -15.16 4.80 -11.06
CA SER A 29 -14.39 5.83 -11.78
C SER A 29 -13.30 6.39 -10.87
N TYR A 30 -12.26 6.96 -11.49
CA TYR A 30 -11.12 7.53 -10.80
C TYR A 30 -10.81 8.92 -11.34
N SER A 31 -10.47 9.85 -10.44
CA SER A 31 -10.05 11.20 -10.82
C SER A 31 -8.66 11.22 -11.46
N ASN A 32 -7.80 10.27 -11.12
CA ASN A 32 -6.49 10.11 -11.75
C ASN A 32 -6.65 9.42 -13.11
N LYS A 33 -6.36 10.16 -14.18
CA LYS A 33 -6.49 9.67 -15.56
C LYS A 33 -5.49 8.57 -15.92
N ASP A 34 -4.44 8.42 -15.14
CA ASP A 34 -3.44 7.37 -15.35
C ASP A 34 -3.94 5.98 -14.92
N ILE A 35 -5.05 5.93 -14.18
CA ILE A 35 -5.65 4.67 -13.76
C ILE A 35 -6.51 4.13 -14.90
N ASP A 36 -6.08 3.02 -15.48
CA ASP A 36 -6.78 2.32 -16.56
C ASP A 36 -7.29 0.99 -16.00
N LYS A 37 -8.62 0.84 -15.97
CA LYS A 37 -9.27 -0.37 -15.46
C LYS A 37 -8.89 -1.62 -16.26
N ASN A 38 -8.67 -1.47 -17.56
CA ASN A 38 -8.28 -2.59 -18.42
C ASN A 38 -6.86 -3.06 -18.12
N ARG A 39 -5.99 -2.16 -17.67
CA ARG A 39 -4.63 -2.49 -17.25
C ARG A 39 -4.55 -2.97 -15.80
N ALA A 40 -5.58 -2.75 -15.01
CA ALA A 40 -5.62 -3.18 -13.62
C ALA A 40 -5.50 -4.71 -13.48
N ILE A 41 -5.83 -5.47 -14.53
CA ILE A 41 -5.64 -6.92 -14.58
C ILE A 41 -4.17 -7.32 -14.40
N LYS A 42 -3.23 -6.45 -14.76
CA LYS A 42 -1.79 -6.68 -14.58
C LYS A 42 -1.30 -6.40 -13.17
N ASN A 43 -2.13 -5.77 -12.34
CA ASN A 43 -1.80 -5.50 -10.96
C ASN A 43 -1.76 -6.80 -10.16
N TYR A 44 -0.87 -6.86 -9.20
CA TYR A 44 -0.78 -8.01 -8.32
C TYR A 44 -0.53 -7.55 -6.88
N SER A 45 -0.74 -8.45 -5.93
CA SER A 45 -0.50 -8.17 -4.52
C SER A 45 0.71 -8.93 -4.04
N ILE A 46 1.64 -8.23 -3.38
CA ILE A 46 2.71 -8.86 -2.60
C ILE A 46 2.09 -9.35 -1.29
N LYS A 47 1.27 -8.52 -0.67
CA LYS A 47 0.44 -8.92 0.48
C LYS A 47 -0.99 -8.50 0.22
N GLN A 48 -1.90 -9.46 0.23
CA GLN A 48 -3.31 -9.21 0.03
C GLN A 48 -4.02 -8.94 1.35
N CYS A 49 -4.89 -7.94 1.35
CA CYS A 49 -5.81 -7.70 2.46
C CYS A 49 -7.12 -8.42 2.15
N ASN A 50 -7.47 -9.42 2.95
CA ASN A 50 -8.66 -10.26 2.73
C ASN A 50 -9.94 -9.67 3.33
N THR A 51 -9.86 -8.48 3.88
CA THR A 51 -10.98 -7.75 4.48
C THR A 51 -10.78 -6.26 4.21
N THR A 52 -11.63 -5.41 4.75
CA THR A 52 -11.44 -3.96 4.65
C THR A 52 -10.27 -3.50 5.52
N TYR A 53 -9.69 -2.35 5.20
CA TYR A 53 -8.60 -1.79 6.00
C TYR A 53 -9.07 -1.44 7.42
N THR A 54 -10.30 -0.95 7.55
CA THR A 54 -10.89 -0.66 8.86
C THR A 54 -10.95 -1.90 9.74
N ASN A 55 -11.42 -3.01 9.16
CA ASN A 55 -11.50 -4.28 9.88
C ASN A 55 -10.12 -4.87 10.18
N ALA A 56 -9.19 -4.78 9.23
CA ALA A 56 -7.82 -5.24 9.40
C ALA A 56 -7.11 -4.48 10.54
N LEU A 57 -7.32 -3.17 10.62
CA LEU A 57 -6.79 -2.35 11.73
C LEU A 57 -7.36 -2.80 13.07
N LYS A 58 -8.67 -3.04 13.11
CA LYS A 58 -9.34 -3.51 14.33
C LYS A 58 -8.77 -4.85 14.82
N ILE A 59 -8.57 -5.80 13.90
CA ILE A 59 -7.97 -7.10 14.21
C ILE A 59 -6.55 -6.92 14.76
N LEU A 60 -5.75 -6.06 14.15
CA LEU A 60 -4.40 -5.76 14.62
C LEU A 60 -4.39 -5.22 16.04
N GLN A 61 -5.31 -4.30 16.35
CA GLN A 61 -5.41 -3.73 17.68
C GLN A 61 -5.77 -4.79 18.74
N GLU A 62 -6.70 -5.67 18.40
CA GLU A 62 -7.15 -6.74 19.30
C GLU A 62 -6.06 -7.80 19.51
N GLU A 63 -5.42 -8.28 18.44
CA GLU A 63 -4.42 -9.35 18.50
C GLU A 63 -3.11 -8.93 19.17
N ASN A 64 -2.74 -7.65 19.04
CA ASN A 64 -1.47 -7.15 19.56
C ASN A 64 -1.61 -6.32 20.83
N ASP A 65 -2.82 -6.26 21.39
CA ASP A 65 -3.13 -5.48 22.60
C ASP A 65 -2.56 -4.04 22.50
N LEU A 66 -2.78 -3.41 21.36
CA LEU A 66 -2.28 -2.06 21.11
C LEU A 66 -3.02 -1.08 21.99
N LYS A 67 -2.28 -0.44 22.89
CA LYS A 67 -2.80 0.57 23.81
C LYS A 67 -2.75 1.92 23.13
N GLY A 68 -3.73 2.73 23.45
CA GLY A 68 -3.83 4.07 22.93
C GLY A 68 -5.23 4.37 22.43
N ARG A 69 -5.64 5.60 22.64
CA ARG A 69 -6.97 6.04 22.21
C ARG A 69 -6.92 6.54 20.77
N ILE A 70 -7.74 5.94 19.92
CA ILE A 70 -7.93 6.42 18.55
C ILE A 70 -9.10 7.39 18.54
N ILE A 71 -8.82 8.63 18.16
CA ILE A 71 -9.81 9.67 17.93
C ILE A 71 -9.81 10.05 16.45
N LYS A 72 -10.74 10.91 16.01
CA LYS A 72 -10.85 11.30 14.59
C LYS A 72 -9.57 11.88 13.99
N THR A 73 -8.76 12.55 14.79
CA THR A 73 -7.53 13.20 14.33
C THR A 73 -6.29 12.31 14.42
N THR A 74 -6.42 11.08 14.94
CA THR A 74 -5.29 10.16 15.06
C THR A 74 -4.94 9.57 13.70
N ASN A 75 -3.66 9.65 13.31
CA ASN A 75 -3.15 8.95 12.13
C ASN A 75 -3.02 7.46 12.47
N VAL A 76 -3.80 6.63 11.80
CA VAL A 76 -3.86 5.18 12.09
C VAL A 76 -3.17 4.33 11.04
N VAL A 77 -3.03 4.85 9.82
CA VAL A 77 -2.42 4.14 8.69
C VAL A 77 -1.50 5.10 7.94
N CYS A 78 -0.35 4.61 7.52
CA CYS A 78 0.56 5.29 6.62
C CYS A 78 0.59 4.54 5.30
N GLU A 79 0.39 5.26 4.20
CA GLU A 79 0.55 4.73 2.85
C GLU A 79 1.93 5.11 2.34
N LEU A 80 2.64 4.15 1.79
CA LEU A 80 3.90 4.37 1.10
C LEU A 80 3.72 4.07 -0.39
N ILE A 81 4.05 5.03 -1.23
CA ILE A 81 4.08 4.86 -2.68
C ILE A 81 5.54 4.81 -3.10
N VAL A 82 5.95 3.68 -3.65
CA VAL A 82 7.32 3.43 -4.10
C VAL A 82 7.28 3.24 -5.61
N THR A 83 8.03 4.02 -6.35
CA THR A 83 8.06 3.94 -7.81
C THR A 83 9.38 4.48 -8.37
N SER A 84 9.47 4.48 -9.71
CA SER A 84 10.52 5.12 -10.48
C SER A 84 9.91 5.56 -11.82
N ASP A 85 10.73 6.04 -12.76
CA ASP A 85 10.22 6.42 -14.07
C ASP A 85 9.98 5.19 -14.97
N LYS A 86 9.15 5.40 -16.00
CA LYS A 86 8.80 4.34 -16.96
C LYS A 86 10.02 3.78 -17.70
N GLU A 87 10.96 4.64 -18.04
CA GLU A 87 12.17 4.24 -18.75
C GLU A 87 13.02 3.29 -17.94
N PHE A 88 13.13 3.52 -16.63
CA PHE A 88 13.84 2.63 -15.73
C PHE A 88 13.24 1.23 -15.75
N PHE A 89 11.91 1.12 -15.61
CA PHE A 89 11.23 -0.18 -15.58
C PHE A 89 11.31 -0.91 -16.92
N LYS A 90 11.24 -0.19 -18.03
CA LYS A 90 11.45 -0.79 -19.36
C LYS A 90 12.86 -1.33 -19.52
N LYS A 91 13.85 -0.60 -19.02
CA LYS A 91 15.26 -0.98 -19.13
C LYS A 91 15.58 -2.26 -18.36
N ILE A 92 15.06 -2.39 -17.15
CA ILE A 92 15.36 -3.56 -16.30
C ILE A 92 14.50 -4.79 -16.62
N GLY A 93 13.35 -4.60 -17.26
CA GLY A 93 12.44 -5.68 -17.65
C GLY A 93 11.46 -6.08 -16.56
N GLU A 94 10.55 -6.99 -16.91
CA GLU A 94 9.42 -7.36 -16.06
C GLU A 94 9.87 -8.07 -14.76
N GLU A 95 10.77 -9.03 -14.86
CA GLU A 95 11.24 -9.79 -13.69
C GLU A 95 12.00 -8.92 -12.69
N GLU A 96 12.91 -8.07 -13.18
CA GLU A 96 13.65 -7.16 -12.32
C GLU A 96 12.74 -6.07 -11.73
N THR A 97 11.68 -5.68 -12.42
CA THR A 97 10.66 -4.77 -11.90
C THR A 97 9.94 -5.42 -10.71
N LYS A 98 9.56 -6.67 -10.81
CA LYS A 98 8.96 -7.41 -9.69
C LYS A 98 9.91 -7.51 -8.52
N ARG A 99 11.19 -7.76 -8.78
CA ARG A 99 12.25 -7.83 -7.78
C ARG A 99 12.44 -6.48 -7.08
N TYR A 100 12.37 -5.40 -7.83
CA TYR A 100 12.44 -4.03 -7.29
C TYR A 100 11.36 -3.80 -6.23
N PHE A 101 10.11 -4.12 -6.54
CA PHE A 101 9.00 -3.94 -5.61
C PHE A 101 9.04 -4.93 -4.44
N GLN A 102 9.46 -6.16 -4.68
CA GLN A 102 9.63 -7.13 -3.60
C GLN A 102 10.72 -6.69 -2.62
N THR A 103 11.80 -6.14 -3.11
CA THR A 103 12.89 -5.61 -2.27
C THR A 103 12.40 -4.44 -1.43
N ALA A 104 11.62 -3.53 -2.03
CA ALA A 104 11.02 -2.40 -1.31
C ALA A 104 10.08 -2.90 -0.20
N TYR A 105 9.25 -3.88 -0.50
CA TYR A 105 8.35 -4.49 0.48
C TYR A 105 9.13 -5.11 1.64
N ASN A 106 10.16 -5.88 1.34
CA ASN A 106 10.97 -6.53 2.37
C ASN A 106 11.63 -5.52 3.30
N PHE A 107 12.10 -4.40 2.74
CA PHE A 107 12.68 -3.32 3.54
C PHE A 107 11.66 -2.72 4.51
N VAL A 108 10.46 -2.41 4.01
CA VAL A 108 9.38 -1.84 4.84
C VAL A 108 8.94 -2.84 5.91
N ALA A 109 8.78 -4.11 5.54
CA ALA A 109 8.35 -5.16 6.46
C ALA A 109 9.35 -5.36 7.61
N GLY A 110 10.64 -5.20 7.34
CA GLY A 110 11.69 -5.34 8.35
C GLY A 110 12.06 -4.07 9.08
N TYR A 111 11.49 -2.93 8.70
CA TYR A 111 11.91 -1.63 9.23
C TYR A 111 11.66 -1.53 10.73
N LYS A 112 12.72 -1.23 11.48
CA LYS A 112 12.69 -1.11 12.95
C LYS A 112 12.05 -2.33 13.65
N GLY A 113 12.10 -3.50 13.03
CA GLY A 113 11.56 -4.73 13.61
C GLY A 113 10.05 -4.81 13.69
N LEU A 114 9.31 -3.97 12.98
CA LEU A 114 7.85 -3.96 13.01
C LEU A 114 7.23 -5.28 12.51
N GLY A 115 7.69 -5.78 11.36
CA GLY A 115 7.21 -7.05 10.81
C GLY A 115 6.00 -6.92 9.89
N GLU A 116 5.79 -7.96 9.09
CA GLU A 116 4.73 -8.00 8.07
C GLU A 116 3.31 -7.86 8.64
N LYS A 117 3.10 -8.25 9.89
CA LYS A 117 1.76 -8.18 10.50
C LYS A 117 1.18 -6.77 10.54
N TYR A 118 2.05 -5.75 10.52
CA TYR A 118 1.64 -4.35 10.52
C TYR A 118 1.40 -3.78 9.12
N ILE A 119 1.62 -4.55 8.08
CA ILE A 119 1.31 -4.15 6.71
C ILE A 119 -0.08 -4.66 6.35
N LEU A 120 -1.00 -3.74 6.09
CA LEU A 120 -2.38 -4.10 5.74
C LEU A 120 -2.49 -4.67 4.33
N SER A 121 -1.75 -4.09 3.39
CA SER A 121 -1.80 -4.47 1.98
C SER A 121 -0.55 -3.96 1.26
N ALA A 122 -0.12 -4.68 0.24
CA ALA A 122 0.93 -4.25 -0.66
C ALA A 122 0.55 -4.62 -2.09
N LYS A 123 0.29 -3.60 -2.89
CA LYS A 123 -0.17 -3.72 -4.28
C LYS A 123 0.87 -3.17 -5.26
N VAL A 124 0.99 -3.83 -6.40
CA VAL A 124 1.86 -3.38 -7.50
C VAL A 124 1.03 -3.15 -8.76
#